data_963f2ba974beeab0a9b59bd70c0edd1b
#
_entry.id   963f2ba974beeab0a9b59bd70c0edd1b
#
_cell.length_a   1.000
_cell.length_b   1.000
_cell.length_c   1.000
_cell.angle_alpha   90.00
_cell.angle_beta   90.00
_cell.angle_gamma   90.00
#
_symmetry.space_group_name_H-M   'P 1'
#
loop_
_entity.id
_entity.type
_entity.pdbx_description
1 polymer ?
#
loop_
_entity_poly.entity_id
_entity_poly.type
_entity_poly.pdbx_seq_one_letter_code
_entity_poly.pdbx_strand_id
1 'polypeptide(L)'
;MKVESGKFLVLVGPSGCGKSTLLRIIAGLERITSGEILIDGNEVSNIPASERGLAMVFQSYALYPHMSVFKNMAFALENLKIDKKTIEEKVNSAAKLLQIEEYLQRKPKALSGGQRQRVAIGRAIVRDPKVFLFDEPLSNLDAELRVTMRKELSALHEKIGGTMIYVTHDQVEAMTLADQIVVLN
;
A
#
# COMPACT_ATOMS: atom_id res chain seq x y z
N MET A 1 19.99 3.01 3.49
CA MET A 1 19.21 1.76 3.43
C MET A 1 19.05 1.36 1.96
N LYS A 2 19.23 0.09 1.61
CA LYS A 2 19.00 -0.44 0.26
C LYS A 2 17.95 -1.55 0.32
N VAL A 3 17.01 -1.54 -0.60
CA VAL A 3 15.96 -2.57 -0.75
C VAL A 3 16.11 -3.16 -2.14
N GLU A 4 16.21 -4.46 -2.24
CA GLU A 4 16.29 -5.16 -3.53
C GLU A 4 14.89 -5.23 -4.16
N SER A 5 14.85 -5.22 -5.51
CA SER A 5 13.60 -5.34 -6.25
C SER A 5 12.86 -6.65 -5.90
N GLY A 6 11.54 -6.56 -5.73
CA GLY A 6 10.69 -7.69 -5.40
C GLY A 6 10.72 -8.13 -3.94
N LYS A 7 11.48 -7.46 -3.06
CA LYS A 7 11.57 -7.82 -1.64
C LYS A 7 10.50 -7.14 -0.78
N PHE A 8 10.11 -7.85 0.28
CA PHE A 8 9.24 -7.33 1.33
C PHE A 8 10.11 -6.81 2.49
N LEU A 9 10.29 -5.50 2.58
CA LEU A 9 11.00 -4.84 3.67
C LEU A 9 10.02 -4.42 4.77
N VAL A 10 10.32 -4.74 6.02
CA VAL A 10 9.57 -4.26 7.18
C VAL A 10 10.41 -3.31 8.02
N LEU A 11 9.87 -2.13 8.28
CA LEU A 11 10.38 -1.16 9.26
C LEU A 11 9.66 -1.38 10.59
N VAL A 12 10.39 -1.79 11.62
CA VAL A 12 9.83 -2.04 12.95
C VAL A 12 10.54 -1.17 14.00
N GLY A 13 9.81 -0.76 15.02
CA GLY A 13 10.35 0.04 16.13
C GLY A 13 9.24 0.67 16.98
N PRO A 14 9.59 1.33 18.10
CA PRO A 14 8.62 1.96 18.99
C PRO A 14 7.86 3.10 18.31
N SER A 15 6.72 3.48 18.87
CA SER A 15 5.97 4.64 18.38
C SER A 15 6.84 5.91 18.52
N GLY A 16 6.80 6.77 17.50
CA GLY A 16 7.53 8.03 17.48
C GLY A 16 8.99 7.97 16.99
N CYS A 17 9.55 6.79 16.70
CA CYS A 17 10.93 6.67 16.17
C CYS A 17 11.11 7.08 14.69
N GLY A 18 10.08 7.59 14.03
CA GLY A 18 10.18 8.13 12.66
C GLY A 18 9.83 7.18 11.51
N LYS A 19 9.31 5.97 11.75
CA LYS A 19 8.95 4.99 10.70
C LYS A 19 8.02 5.57 9.64
N SER A 20 6.87 6.11 10.06
CA SER A 20 5.89 6.71 9.15
C SER A 20 6.43 7.97 8.47
N THR A 21 7.29 8.75 9.16
CA THR A 21 7.97 9.89 8.56
C THR A 21 8.90 9.45 7.44
N LEU A 22 9.72 8.42 7.67
CA LEU A 22 10.59 7.85 6.64
C LEU A 22 9.78 7.33 5.44
N LEU A 23 8.66 6.63 5.72
CA LEU A 23 7.78 6.14 4.66
C LEU A 23 7.18 7.30 3.83
N ARG A 24 6.74 8.38 4.49
CA ARG A 24 6.21 9.58 3.82
C ARG A 24 7.27 10.33 3.02
N ILE A 25 8.50 10.37 3.50
CA ILE A 25 9.64 10.93 2.76
C ILE A 25 9.88 10.11 1.47
N ILE A 26 9.88 8.78 1.54
CA ILE A 26 10.00 7.90 0.37
C ILE A 26 8.83 8.14 -0.60
N ALA A 27 7.61 8.28 -0.08
CA ALA A 27 6.42 8.57 -0.87
C ALA A 27 6.43 9.97 -1.53
N GLY A 28 7.30 10.90 -1.09
CA GLY A 28 7.32 12.29 -1.54
C GLY A 28 6.24 13.18 -0.90
N LEU A 29 5.70 12.75 0.22
CA LEU A 29 4.72 13.50 1.02
C LEU A 29 5.39 14.42 2.05
N GLU A 30 6.65 14.14 2.38
CA GLU A 30 7.50 14.92 3.28
C GLU A 30 8.83 15.20 2.57
N ARG A 31 9.47 16.34 2.89
CA ARG A 31 10.78 16.71 2.34
C ARG A 31 11.90 16.01 3.08
N ILE A 32 12.90 15.57 2.34
CA ILE A 32 14.15 15.08 2.92
C ILE A 32 14.99 16.26 3.40
N THR A 33 15.64 16.11 4.56
CA THR A 33 16.53 17.14 5.13
C THR A 33 17.92 17.05 4.50
N SER A 34 18.41 15.82 4.26
CA SER A 34 19.72 15.53 3.66
C SER A 34 19.75 14.12 3.09
N GLY A 35 20.71 13.85 2.20
CA GLY A 35 20.82 12.56 1.51
C GLY A 35 20.03 12.53 0.21
N GLU A 36 19.80 11.33 -0.31
CA GLU A 36 19.12 11.10 -1.59
C GLU A 36 18.20 9.87 -1.52
N ILE A 37 17.17 9.88 -2.35
CA ILE A 37 16.27 8.74 -2.55
C ILE A 37 16.39 8.30 -4.00
N LEU A 38 16.76 7.03 -4.19
CA LEU A 38 16.86 6.41 -5.51
C LEU A 38 15.79 5.34 -5.67
N ILE A 39 15.08 5.35 -6.80
CA ILE A 39 14.15 4.30 -7.23
C ILE A 39 14.61 3.83 -8.61
N ASP A 40 14.95 2.55 -8.72
CA ASP A 40 15.53 1.97 -9.93
C ASP A 40 16.75 2.76 -10.45
N GLY A 41 17.61 3.24 -9.53
CA GLY A 41 18.80 4.02 -9.84
C GLY A 41 18.53 5.48 -10.22
N ASN A 42 17.28 5.92 -10.29
CA ASN A 42 16.91 7.30 -10.58
C ASN A 42 16.69 8.09 -9.29
N GLU A 43 17.30 9.26 -9.18
CA GLU A 43 17.07 10.15 -8.04
C GLU A 43 15.66 10.74 -8.10
N VAL A 44 14.89 10.57 -6.98
CA VAL A 44 13.51 11.03 -6.86
C VAL A 44 13.29 11.98 -5.67
N SER A 45 14.35 12.43 -5.02
CA SER A 45 14.27 13.27 -3.80
C SER A 45 13.39 14.52 -4.01
N ASN A 46 13.50 15.14 -5.19
CA ASN A 46 12.77 16.36 -5.56
C ASN A 46 11.56 16.10 -6.50
N ILE A 47 11.28 14.83 -6.81
CA ILE A 47 10.14 14.45 -7.66
C ILE A 47 8.85 14.46 -6.82
N PRO A 48 7.75 15.06 -7.31
CA PRO A 48 6.44 15.01 -6.63
C PRO A 48 5.94 13.59 -6.42
N ALA A 49 5.22 13.34 -5.33
CA ALA A 49 4.68 12.02 -4.98
C ALA A 49 3.89 11.34 -6.13
N SER A 50 3.16 12.12 -6.92
CA SER A 50 2.37 11.63 -8.08
C SER A 50 3.23 11.02 -9.19
N GLU A 51 4.50 11.41 -9.29
CA GLU A 51 5.41 11.05 -10.38
C GLU A 51 6.48 10.03 -9.98
N ARG A 52 6.56 9.67 -8.68
CA ARG A 52 7.55 8.69 -8.18
C ARG A 52 7.24 7.24 -8.56
N GLY A 53 6.06 6.96 -9.13
CA GLY A 53 5.65 5.60 -9.48
C GLY A 53 5.38 4.71 -8.26
N LEU A 54 5.02 5.30 -7.11
CA LEU A 54 4.73 4.62 -5.86
C LEU A 54 3.24 4.61 -5.56
N ALA A 55 2.79 3.64 -4.76
CA ALA A 55 1.45 3.65 -4.19
C ALA A 55 1.53 3.46 -2.67
N MET A 56 0.73 4.23 -1.93
CA MET A 56 0.71 4.18 -0.46
C MET A 56 -0.65 3.76 0.05
N VAL A 57 -0.64 2.81 0.98
CA VAL A 57 -1.79 2.37 1.78
C VAL A 57 -1.61 2.94 3.18
N PHE A 58 -2.53 3.81 3.58
CA PHE A 58 -2.50 4.50 4.86
C PHE A 58 -3.17 3.67 5.96
N GLN A 59 -2.79 3.90 7.20
CA GLN A 59 -3.38 3.30 8.40
C GLN A 59 -4.91 3.48 8.46
N SER A 60 -5.42 4.64 8.07
CA SER A 60 -6.86 4.94 8.03
C SER A 60 -7.57 4.44 6.77
N TYR A 61 -6.86 3.70 5.88
CA TYR A 61 -7.28 3.29 4.54
C TYR A 61 -7.53 4.47 3.58
N ALA A 62 -7.83 5.66 4.06
CA ALA A 62 -8.08 6.90 3.32
C ALA A 62 -9.05 6.72 2.12
N LEU A 63 -10.10 5.91 2.30
CA LEU A 63 -11.12 5.71 1.28
C LEU A 63 -12.05 6.92 1.19
N TYR A 64 -12.46 7.25 -0.02
CA TYR A 64 -13.45 8.29 -0.29
C TYR A 64 -14.86 7.79 0.09
N PRO A 65 -15.48 8.30 1.18
CA PRO A 65 -16.69 7.69 1.75
C PRO A 65 -17.93 7.85 0.86
N HIS A 66 -17.94 8.84 -0.02
CA HIS A 66 -19.04 9.12 -0.96
C HIS A 66 -18.96 8.30 -2.25
N MET A 67 -17.81 7.71 -2.55
CA MET A 67 -17.56 6.89 -3.74
C MET A 67 -17.83 5.40 -3.47
N SER A 68 -18.27 4.65 -4.49
CA SER A 68 -18.31 3.18 -4.44
C SER A 68 -16.89 2.60 -4.38
N VAL A 69 -16.77 1.30 -4.08
CA VAL A 69 -15.49 0.56 -4.15
C VAL A 69 -14.87 0.70 -5.53
N PHE A 70 -15.65 0.46 -6.60
CA PHE A 70 -15.19 0.63 -7.97
C PHE A 70 -14.57 2.03 -8.19
N LYS A 71 -15.31 3.08 -7.81
CA LYS A 71 -14.84 4.46 -7.99
C LYS A 71 -13.62 4.80 -7.13
N ASN A 72 -13.53 4.24 -5.92
CA ASN A 72 -12.33 4.39 -5.10
C ASN A 72 -11.10 3.81 -5.79
N MET A 73 -11.22 2.66 -6.44
CA MET A 73 -10.12 2.03 -7.17
C MET A 73 -9.83 2.75 -8.50
N ALA A 74 -10.86 3.15 -9.24
CA ALA A 74 -10.74 3.80 -10.54
C ALA A 74 -10.19 5.25 -10.48
N PHE A 75 -10.39 5.95 -9.37
CA PHE A 75 -10.17 7.38 -9.24
C PHE A 75 -8.81 7.88 -9.74
N ALA A 76 -7.74 7.19 -9.40
CA ALA A 76 -6.40 7.58 -9.83
C ALA A 76 -6.21 7.41 -11.35
N LEU A 77 -6.79 6.37 -11.94
CA LEU A 77 -6.72 6.10 -13.37
C LEU A 77 -7.58 7.09 -14.18
N GLU A 78 -8.74 7.49 -13.63
CA GLU A 78 -9.60 8.54 -14.22
C GLU A 78 -8.85 9.88 -14.28
N ASN A 79 -8.14 10.25 -13.20
CA ASN A 79 -7.31 11.47 -13.17
C ASN A 79 -6.15 11.45 -14.18
N LEU A 80 -5.60 10.26 -14.45
CA LEU A 80 -4.59 10.04 -15.48
C LEU A 80 -5.18 9.97 -16.89
N LYS A 81 -6.51 10.15 -17.03
CA LYS A 81 -7.24 10.11 -18.31
C LYS A 81 -7.09 8.79 -19.07
N ILE A 82 -6.92 7.70 -18.34
CA ILE A 82 -6.94 6.35 -18.92
C ILE A 82 -8.35 6.08 -19.47
N ASP A 83 -8.43 5.34 -20.56
CA ASP A 83 -9.71 5.00 -21.17
C ASP A 83 -10.57 4.09 -20.27
N LYS A 84 -11.89 4.19 -20.42
CA LYS A 84 -12.85 3.49 -19.54
C LYS A 84 -12.69 1.97 -19.58
N LYS A 85 -12.42 1.39 -20.74
CA LYS A 85 -12.28 -0.06 -20.91
C LYS A 85 -11.07 -0.57 -20.12
N THR A 86 -9.93 0.10 -20.24
CA THR A 86 -8.71 -0.22 -19.48
C THR A 86 -8.92 -0.06 -17.98
N ILE A 87 -9.66 0.98 -17.54
CA ILE A 87 -10.02 1.16 -16.12
C ILE A 87 -10.86 -0.02 -15.62
N GLU A 88 -11.91 -0.40 -16.33
CA GLU A 88 -12.78 -1.53 -15.98
C GLU A 88 -11.99 -2.84 -15.89
N GLU A 89 -11.12 -3.12 -16.84
CA GLU A 89 -10.27 -4.31 -16.88
C GLU A 89 -9.32 -4.35 -15.66
N LYS A 90 -8.62 -3.25 -15.37
CA LYS A 90 -7.70 -3.15 -14.23
C LYS A 90 -8.42 -3.26 -12.88
N VAL A 91 -9.56 -2.59 -12.72
CA VAL A 91 -10.34 -2.65 -11.47
C VAL A 91 -10.90 -4.04 -11.24
N ASN A 92 -11.49 -4.68 -12.26
CA ASN A 92 -12.04 -6.02 -12.15
C ASN A 92 -10.94 -7.07 -11.87
N SER A 93 -9.78 -6.95 -12.51
CA SER A 93 -8.63 -7.81 -12.25
C SER A 93 -8.13 -7.69 -10.81
N ALA A 94 -7.97 -6.47 -10.31
CA ALA A 94 -7.57 -6.22 -8.93
C ALA A 94 -8.65 -6.67 -7.92
N ALA A 95 -9.94 -6.46 -8.23
CA ALA A 95 -11.04 -6.93 -7.40
C ALA A 95 -11.06 -8.46 -7.28
N LYS A 96 -10.85 -9.17 -8.38
CA LYS A 96 -10.74 -10.63 -8.41
C LYS A 96 -9.55 -11.13 -7.60
N LEU A 97 -8.38 -10.49 -7.76
CA LEU A 97 -7.18 -10.83 -7.00
C LEU A 97 -7.41 -10.73 -5.48
N LEU A 98 -8.20 -9.72 -5.05
CA LEU A 98 -8.49 -9.40 -3.65
C LEU A 98 -9.81 -10.00 -3.15
N GLN A 99 -10.55 -10.74 -3.98
CA GLN A 99 -11.85 -11.34 -3.65
C GLN A 99 -12.87 -10.31 -3.13
N ILE A 100 -13.02 -9.20 -3.85
CA ILE A 100 -13.94 -8.10 -3.52
C ILE A 100 -14.89 -7.72 -4.65
N GLU A 101 -15.05 -8.59 -5.67
CA GLU A 101 -15.89 -8.33 -6.85
C GLU A 101 -17.34 -7.99 -6.46
N GLU A 102 -17.91 -8.72 -5.50
CA GLU A 102 -19.28 -8.52 -5.05
C GLU A 102 -19.50 -7.19 -4.30
N TYR A 103 -18.41 -6.52 -3.90
CA TYR A 103 -18.47 -5.24 -3.17
C TYR A 103 -18.25 -4.01 -4.05
N LEU A 104 -17.96 -4.16 -5.36
CA LEU A 104 -17.58 -3.06 -6.26
C LEU A 104 -18.60 -1.91 -6.28
N GLN A 105 -19.88 -2.20 -6.10
CA GLN A 105 -20.95 -1.17 -6.08
C GLN A 105 -21.26 -0.64 -4.68
N ARG A 106 -20.69 -1.24 -3.63
CA ARG A 106 -20.93 -0.78 -2.25
C ARG A 106 -20.08 0.46 -1.92
N LYS A 107 -20.52 1.22 -0.93
CA LYS A 107 -19.74 2.34 -0.36
C LYS A 107 -18.95 1.85 0.87
N PRO A 108 -17.84 2.52 1.24
CA PRO A 108 -16.97 2.13 2.36
C PRO A 108 -17.70 1.90 3.70
N LYS A 109 -18.78 2.64 3.97
CA LYS A 109 -19.59 2.49 5.19
C LYS A 109 -20.29 1.12 5.31
N ALA A 110 -20.51 0.43 4.19
CA ALA A 110 -21.16 -0.88 4.13
C ALA A 110 -20.15 -2.05 4.12
N LEU A 111 -18.88 -1.79 4.46
CA LEU A 111 -17.80 -2.77 4.44
C LEU A 111 -17.25 -3.04 5.84
N SER A 112 -16.77 -4.27 6.08
CA SER A 112 -15.98 -4.61 7.27
C SER A 112 -14.59 -3.95 7.23
N GLY A 113 -13.84 -4.01 8.35
CA GLY A 113 -12.46 -3.52 8.42
C GLY A 113 -11.56 -4.15 7.36
N GLY A 114 -11.55 -5.47 7.27
CA GLY A 114 -10.75 -6.20 6.28
C GLY A 114 -11.16 -5.91 4.84
N GLN A 115 -12.47 -5.77 4.57
CA GLN A 115 -12.94 -5.38 3.24
C GLN A 115 -12.47 -3.97 2.87
N ARG A 116 -12.53 -3.00 3.78
CA ARG A 116 -11.99 -1.65 3.54
C ARG A 116 -10.49 -1.68 3.26
N GLN A 117 -9.75 -2.51 3.98
CA GLN A 117 -8.31 -2.68 3.76
C GLN A 117 -8.03 -3.24 2.36
N ARG A 118 -8.73 -4.32 1.94
CA ARG A 118 -8.58 -4.87 0.59
C ARG A 118 -8.90 -3.83 -0.49
N VAL A 119 -9.91 -2.99 -0.29
CA VAL A 119 -10.19 -1.88 -1.22
C VAL A 119 -9.04 -0.87 -1.28
N ALA A 120 -8.43 -0.52 -0.14
CA ALA A 120 -7.27 0.39 -0.11
C ALA A 120 -6.05 -0.21 -0.83
N ILE A 121 -5.81 -1.51 -0.67
CA ILE A 121 -4.79 -2.26 -1.40
C ILE A 121 -5.13 -2.30 -2.90
N GLY A 122 -6.38 -2.57 -3.27
CA GLY A 122 -6.84 -2.57 -4.66
C GLY A 122 -6.61 -1.24 -5.36
N ARG A 123 -6.87 -0.13 -4.64
CA ARG A 123 -6.57 1.23 -5.12
C ARG A 123 -5.08 1.45 -5.40
N ALA A 124 -4.20 0.77 -4.67
CA ALA A 124 -2.76 0.79 -4.92
C ALA A 124 -2.39 -0.07 -6.14
N ILE A 125 -2.93 -1.29 -6.23
CA ILE A 125 -2.62 -2.28 -7.28
C ILE A 125 -2.98 -1.77 -8.68
N VAL A 126 -4.15 -1.15 -8.85
CA VAL A 126 -4.63 -0.68 -10.17
C VAL A 126 -3.68 0.33 -10.84
N ARG A 127 -2.83 0.99 -10.04
CA ARG A 127 -1.83 1.95 -10.54
C ARG A 127 -0.57 1.29 -11.08
N ASP A 128 -0.40 -0.01 -10.85
CA ASP A 128 0.79 -0.77 -11.23
C ASP A 128 2.09 -0.10 -10.76
N PRO A 129 2.25 0.13 -9.44
CA PRO A 129 3.37 0.89 -8.92
C PRO A 129 4.66 0.06 -8.88
N LYS A 130 5.82 0.72 -8.96
CA LYS A 130 7.14 0.11 -8.76
C LYS A 130 7.37 -0.38 -7.33
N VAL A 131 6.83 0.36 -6.35
CA VAL A 131 6.95 0.04 -4.93
C VAL A 131 5.63 0.33 -4.23
N PHE A 132 5.20 -0.61 -3.38
CA PHE A 132 4.07 -0.45 -2.48
C PHE A 132 4.56 0.00 -1.10
N LEU A 133 3.93 1.01 -0.53
CA LEU A 133 4.22 1.54 0.79
C LEU A 133 3.02 1.31 1.71
N PHE A 134 3.23 0.67 2.86
CA PHE A 134 2.18 0.35 3.82
C PHE A 134 2.49 1.00 5.18
N ASP A 135 1.65 1.94 5.62
CA ASP A 135 1.78 2.63 6.90
C ASP A 135 0.81 2.01 7.93
N GLU A 136 1.29 1.06 8.73
CA GLU A 136 0.55 0.31 9.75
C GLU A 136 -0.85 -0.20 9.28
N PRO A 137 -0.95 -0.89 8.14
CA PRO A 137 -2.26 -1.15 7.51
C PRO A 137 -3.15 -2.12 8.31
N LEU A 138 -2.59 -2.91 9.25
CA LEU A 138 -3.34 -3.88 10.05
C LEU A 138 -3.69 -3.39 11.45
N SER A 139 -3.20 -2.22 11.87
CA SER A 139 -3.34 -1.73 13.25
C SER A 139 -4.80 -1.53 13.70
N ASN A 140 -5.71 -1.23 12.77
CA ASN A 140 -7.14 -0.97 13.04
C ASN A 140 -8.02 -2.24 12.95
N LEU A 141 -7.41 -3.42 12.88
CA LEU A 141 -8.11 -4.71 12.82
C LEU A 141 -8.05 -5.43 14.17
N ASP A 142 -9.06 -6.25 14.45
CA ASP A 142 -9.01 -7.19 15.56
C ASP A 142 -7.95 -8.28 15.36
N ALA A 143 -7.62 -9.01 16.42
CA ALA A 143 -6.52 -9.94 16.42
C ALA A 143 -6.70 -11.11 15.42
N GLU A 144 -7.92 -11.64 15.30
CA GLU A 144 -8.23 -12.77 14.41
C GLU A 144 -8.13 -12.35 12.94
N LEU A 145 -8.74 -11.20 12.62
CA LEU A 145 -8.69 -10.65 11.27
C LEU A 145 -7.27 -10.25 10.88
N ARG A 146 -6.45 -9.75 11.83
CA ARG A 146 -5.05 -9.43 11.60
C ARG A 146 -4.23 -10.65 11.17
N VAL A 147 -4.45 -11.81 11.83
CA VAL A 147 -3.80 -13.09 11.44
C VAL A 147 -4.15 -13.47 10.01
N THR A 148 -5.44 -13.38 9.65
CA THR A 148 -5.92 -13.69 8.31
C THR A 148 -5.31 -12.73 7.27
N MET A 149 -5.34 -11.45 7.54
CA MET A 149 -4.83 -10.42 6.63
C MET A 149 -3.31 -10.48 6.41
N ARG A 150 -2.53 -10.90 7.40
CA ARG A 150 -1.09 -11.17 7.21
C ARG A 150 -0.84 -12.26 6.17
N LYS A 151 -1.56 -13.38 6.28
CA LYS A 151 -1.45 -14.48 5.29
C LYS A 151 -1.82 -14.00 3.89
N GLU A 152 -2.88 -13.20 3.78
CA GLU A 152 -3.32 -12.63 2.52
C GLU A 152 -2.30 -11.67 1.92
N LEU A 153 -1.66 -10.82 2.74
CA LEU A 153 -0.60 -9.91 2.28
C LEU A 153 0.64 -10.67 1.80
N SER A 154 1.05 -11.74 2.50
CA SER A 154 2.14 -12.62 2.05
C SER A 154 1.82 -13.26 0.69
N ALA A 155 0.65 -13.86 0.56
CA ALA A 155 0.21 -14.47 -0.69
C ALA A 155 0.05 -13.43 -1.83
N LEU A 156 -0.35 -12.22 -1.50
CA LEU A 156 -0.45 -11.11 -2.44
C LEU A 156 0.93 -10.69 -2.93
N HIS A 157 1.91 -10.56 -2.03
CA HIS A 157 3.29 -10.25 -2.39
C HIS A 157 3.87 -11.27 -3.36
N GLU A 158 3.70 -12.57 -3.07
CA GLU A 158 4.13 -13.65 -3.97
C GLU A 158 3.50 -13.56 -5.37
N LYS A 159 2.21 -13.19 -5.45
CA LYS A 159 1.49 -13.05 -6.73
C LYS A 159 1.90 -11.82 -7.54
N ILE A 160 2.16 -10.71 -6.87
CA ILE A 160 2.51 -9.43 -7.51
C ILE A 160 4.00 -9.39 -7.85
N GLY A 161 4.86 -9.97 -6.98
CA GLY A 161 6.32 -9.91 -7.12
C GLY A 161 6.91 -8.50 -7.02
N GLY A 162 6.11 -7.52 -6.56
CA GLY A 162 6.50 -6.12 -6.43
C GLY A 162 7.27 -5.84 -5.14
N THR A 163 8.10 -4.81 -5.13
CA THR A 163 8.79 -4.36 -3.92
C THR A 163 7.77 -3.77 -2.94
N MET A 164 7.83 -4.20 -1.67
CA MET A 164 6.95 -3.71 -0.62
C MET A 164 7.76 -3.15 0.54
N ILE A 165 7.39 -1.96 1.04
CA ILE A 165 7.92 -1.37 2.28
C ILE A 165 6.76 -1.23 3.26
N TYR A 166 6.89 -1.86 4.40
CA TYR A 166 5.83 -2.01 5.39
C TYR A 166 6.28 -1.46 6.74
N VAL A 167 5.48 -0.61 7.34
CA VAL A 167 5.70 -0.06 8.67
C VAL A 167 4.80 -0.77 9.68
N THR A 168 5.36 -1.21 10.78
CA THR A 168 4.61 -1.76 11.91
C THR A 168 5.34 -1.52 13.24
N HIS A 169 4.61 -1.61 14.34
CA HIS A 169 5.14 -1.75 15.69
C HIS A 169 5.01 -3.20 16.21
N ASP A 170 4.38 -4.10 15.45
CA ASP A 170 4.14 -5.51 15.79
C ASP A 170 5.28 -6.39 15.27
N GLN A 171 6.03 -6.99 16.19
CA GLN A 171 7.15 -7.87 15.85
C GLN A 171 6.69 -9.15 15.13
N VAL A 172 5.47 -9.64 15.43
CA VAL A 172 4.94 -10.84 14.77
C VAL A 172 4.65 -10.56 13.29
N GLU A 173 4.14 -9.36 12.97
CA GLU A 173 4.00 -8.95 11.58
C GLU A 173 5.34 -8.91 10.86
N ALA A 174 6.35 -8.29 11.49
CA ALA A 174 7.69 -8.20 10.92
C ALA A 174 8.29 -9.57 10.63
N MET A 175 8.25 -10.49 11.60
CA MET A 175 8.81 -11.84 11.48
C MET A 175 8.06 -12.74 10.49
N THR A 176 6.78 -12.41 10.20
CA THR A 176 5.94 -13.26 9.34
C THR A 176 5.98 -12.80 7.88
N LEU A 177 6.11 -11.50 7.64
CA LEU A 177 5.96 -10.91 6.30
C LEU A 177 7.30 -10.60 5.62
N ALA A 178 8.37 -10.36 6.41
CA ALA A 178 9.56 -9.74 5.86
C ALA A 178 10.54 -10.71 5.22
N ASP A 179 11.04 -10.36 4.06
CA ASP A 179 12.34 -10.84 3.58
C ASP A 179 13.50 -10.11 4.28
N GLN A 180 13.27 -8.84 4.66
CA GLN A 180 14.26 -7.99 5.31
C GLN A 180 13.60 -7.13 6.39
N ILE A 181 14.21 -7.07 7.57
CA ILE A 181 13.74 -6.25 8.70
C ILE A 181 14.76 -5.16 9.00
N VAL A 182 14.27 -3.93 9.14
CA VAL A 182 15.04 -2.79 9.63
C VAL A 182 14.42 -2.31 10.94
N VAL A 183 15.24 -2.30 11.98
CA VAL A 183 14.83 -1.82 13.32
C VAL A 183 15.21 -0.36 13.44
N LEU A 184 14.25 0.50 13.76
CA LEU A 184 14.42 1.91 14.08
C LEU A 184 14.24 2.12 15.58
N ASN A 185 15.16 2.86 16.20
CA ASN A 185 15.18 3.17 17.62
C ASN A 185 15.00 4.68 17.84
#